data_ffb21b72bd321e55333b3d9d65ea93e2
#
_entry.id   ffb21b72bd321e55333b3d9d65ea93e2
#
_cell.length_a   1.000
_cell.length_b   1.000
_cell.length_c   1.000
_cell.angle_alpha   90.00
_cell.angle_beta   90.00
_cell.angle_gamma   90.00
#
_symmetry.space_group_name_H-M   'P 1'
#
loop_
_entity.id
_entity.type
_entity.pdbx_description
1 polymer ?
#
loop_
_entity_poly.entity_id
_entity_poly.type
_entity_poly.pdbx_seq_one_letter_code
_entity_poly.pdbx_strand_id
1 'polypeptide(L)'
;MCVFQNDKELGLTGTNSQSLPDFSAPTKSPFNHNVGVCFSVEETVWFNDNSIKYSNSLKDKYTYERLNVISKDFKLIRIYSFLVAGWEQTGDICPEAYSLVKVTKQDKNIEAVIGTSCNKSWFLIPSNVDMFIDTLQSKFGSSISQVKTILIGNEINANSYSQSDISTIMINFKSSLKKYKLNIPVTATFSNLPNQSGDAYSDSLVSAIVNNWDTTWNGNKPFVFIDPYPDAAGIGNSKGIYNWQYGVTKYYNTLFPNLQIFIGETGGEGCDSDYKTTVVIDSIFSQLNYQYDSIGKTVPTFLFEAVNEPLKLGEPNQKFMGLYFDSSNPKKTNVSLKTGIKFPKWFKK
;
A
#
# COMPACT_ATOMS: atom_id res chain seq x y z
N MET A 1 13.91 11.43 14.00
CA MET A 1 13.98 12.90 14.18
C MET A 1 14.07 13.54 12.83
N CYS A 2 12.93 14.06 12.29
CA CYS A 2 12.96 14.77 11.00
C CYS A 2 13.86 16.00 11.13
N VAL A 3 15.08 15.91 10.60
CA VAL A 3 15.99 17.06 10.54
C VAL A 3 15.68 17.77 9.22
N PHE A 4 14.78 18.74 9.27
CA PHE A 4 14.60 19.63 8.12
C PHE A 4 15.73 20.64 8.10
N GLN A 5 16.64 20.47 7.17
CA GLN A 5 17.47 21.57 6.71
C GLN A 5 16.57 22.63 6.06
N ASN A 6 16.98 23.90 6.09
CA ASN A 6 16.22 25.05 5.58
C ASN A 6 15.60 24.80 4.20
N ASP A 7 14.44 25.42 3.91
CA ASP A 7 13.65 25.29 2.67
C ASP A 7 14.48 25.35 1.35
N LYS A 8 15.63 25.97 1.36
CA LYS A 8 16.59 26.00 0.24
C LYS A 8 17.28 24.66 -0.02
N GLU A 9 17.37 23.77 0.97
CA GLU A 9 18.05 22.46 0.84
C GLU A 9 17.10 21.34 0.45
N LEU A 10 15.79 21.54 0.58
CA LEU A 10 14.76 20.58 0.12
C LEU A 10 14.64 20.53 -1.42
N GLY A 11 15.41 21.33 -2.15
CA GLY A 11 15.40 21.34 -3.62
C GLY A 11 14.14 21.91 -4.24
N LEU A 12 13.31 22.63 -3.48
CA LEU A 12 12.05 23.20 -3.95
C LEU A 12 12.22 24.42 -4.87
N THR A 13 13.45 24.92 -5.04
CA THR A 13 13.72 26.13 -5.87
C THR A 13 14.87 25.96 -6.86
N GLY A 14 15.20 24.76 -7.27
CA GLY A 14 16.31 24.53 -8.17
C GLY A 14 15.89 23.95 -9.52
N THR A 15 15.86 24.76 -10.56
CA THR A 15 15.92 24.32 -11.97
C THR A 15 17.30 23.70 -12.29
N ASN A 16 17.79 22.79 -11.47
CA ASN A 16 18.95 22.00 -11.82
C ASN A 16 18.47 20.85 -12.70
N SER A 17 18.68 21.01 -14.00
CA SER A 17 18.56 20.00 -15.05
C SER A 17 19.60 18.87 -14.89
N GLN A 18 19.69 18.27 -13.72
CA GLN A 18 20.29 16.95 -13.63
C GLN A 18 19.32 16.00 -14.30
N SER A 19 19.75 15.42 -15.42
CA SER A 19 19.03 14.35 -16.08
C SER A 19 18.62 13.34 -15.02
N LEU A 20 17.30 13.22 -14.78
CA LEU A 20 16.82 12.13 -13.98
C LEU A 20 17.21 10.83 -14.67
N PRO A 21 17.53 9.79 -13.91
CA PRO A 21 17.76 8.47 -14.48
C PRO A 21 16.60 8.10 -15.40
N ASP A 22 16.90 7.36 -16.44
CA ASP A 22 15.93 6.83 -17.40
C ASP A 22 14.89 6.01 -16.62
N PHE A 23 13.79 6.66 -16.23
CA PHE A 23 12.70 5.98 -15.57
C PHE A 23 12.06 5.05 -16.58
N SER A 24 12.44 3.79 -16.54
CA SER A 24 11.64 2.78 -17.19
C SER A 24 10.32 2.65 -16.43
N ALA A 25 9.37 3.53 -16.78
CA ALA A 25 8.01 3.37 -16.30
C ALA A 25 7.56 1.95 -16.58
N PRO A 26 6.83 1.31 -15.65
CA PRO A 26 6.34 -0.02 -15.86
C PRO A 26 5.59 -0.06 -17.19
N THR A 27 6.05 -0.90 -18.10
CA THR A 27 5.46 -1.00 -19.45
C THR A 27 4.00 -1.42 -19.38
N LYS A 28 3.57 -2.00 -18.26
CA LYS A 28 2.20 -2.41 -17.99
C LYS A 28 1.95 -2.50 -16.48
N SER A 29 1.11 -1.62 -15.96
CA SER A 29 0.63 -1.66 -14.58
C SER A 29 -0.69 -2.43 -14.50
N PRO A 30 -0.98 -3.20 -13.44
CA PRO A 30 -2.31 -3.76 -13.21
C PRO A 30 -3.34 -2.69 -12.82
N PHE A 31 -2.87 -1.47 -12.52
CA PHE A 31 -3.69 -0.36 -12.07
C PHE A 31 -3.99 0.63 -13.19
N ASN A 32 -5.21 1.18 -13.21
CA ASN A 32 -5.58 2.32 -14.03
C ASN A 32 -5.14 3.64 -13.37
N HIS A 33 -5.08 3.64 -12.03
CA HIS A 33 -4.62 4.77 -11.23
C HIS A 33 -3.26 4.44 -10.61
N ASN A 34 -2.27 5.30 -10.82
CA ASN A 34 -0.90 5.03 -10.35
C ASN A 34 -0.60 5.64 -8.96
N VAL A 35 -1.49 6.45 -8.41
CA VAL A 35 -1.33 6.98 -7.05
C VAL A 35 -2.51 6.56 -6.20
N GLY A 36 -2.20 5.84 -5.16
CA GLY A 36 -3.15 5.31 -4.21
C GLY A 36 -2.87 5.78 -2.79
N VAL A 37 -3.67 5.30 -1.88
CA VAL A 37 -3.54 5.58 -0.46
C VAL A 37 -3.71 4.30 0.35
N CYS A 38 -2.89 4.16 1.39
CA CYS A 38 -3.05 3.14 2.40
C CYS A 38 -4.15 3.57 3.37
N PHE A 39 -5.10 2.70 3.62
CA PHE A 39 -6.20 2.95 4.54
C PHE A 39 -6.16 1.91 5.65
N SER A 40 -5.84 2.37 6.84
CA SER A 40 -6.05 1.67 8.09
C SER A 40 -6.81 2.58 9.04
N VAL A 41 -7.56 1.98 9.95
CA VAL A 41 -8.12 2.64 11.12
C VAL A 41 -7.69 1.79 12.29
N GLU A 42 -6.95 2.38 13.21
CA GLU A 42 -6.31 1.61 14.26
C GLU A 42 -7.33 0.90 15.14
N GLU A 43 -7.47 -0.40 14.93
CA GLU A 43 -8.38 -1.24 15.69
C GLU A 43 -8.11 -1.20 17.20
N THR A 44 -6.83 -1.03 17.60
CA THR A 44 -6.42 -1.03 19.00
C THR A 44 -7.07 0.07 19.81
N VAL A 45 -7.31 1.22 19.23
CA VAL A 45 -8.01 2.33 19.88
C VAL A 45 -9.49 2.03 20.07
N TRP A 46 -10.09 1.36 19.09
CA TRP A 46 -11.47 0.95 19.16
C TRP A 46 -11.68 -0.23 20.11
N PHE A 47 -10.68 -1.11 20.26
CA PHE A 47 -10.76 -2.33 21.05
C PHE A 47 -10.27 -2.16 22.49
N ASN A 48 -9.28 -1.31 22.75
CA ASN A 48 -8.66 -1.16 24.07
C ASN A 48 -9.36 -0.15 24.98
N ASP A 49 -10.22 0.70 24.44
CA ASP A 49 -11.09 1.50 25.30
C ASP A 49 -12.26 0.66 25.79
N ASN A 50 -12.05 -0.03 26.92
CA ASN A 50 -13.09 -0.81 27.60
C ASN A 50 -14.33 0.04 27.99
N SER A 51 -14.24 1.38 27.95
CA SER A 51 -15.34 2.29 28.15
C SER A 51 -16.26 2.38 26.92
N ILE A 52 -15.76 1.99 25.74
CA ILE A 52 -16.46 2.08 24.48
C ILE A 52 -16.69 0.68 23.91
N LYS A 53 -17.68 -0.02 24.40
CA LYS A 53 -18.19 -1.26 23.76
C LYS A 53 -18.87 -0.92 22.44
N TYR A 54 -18.10 -0.66 21.38
CA TYR A 54 -18.69 -0.52 20.06
C TYR A 54 -19.15 -1.88 19.56
N SER A 55 -20.39 -1.94 19.11
CA SER A 55 -20.81 -3.05 18.26
C SER A 55 -20.03 -3.01 16.94
N ASN A 56 -19.76 -4.17 16.32
CA ASN A 56 -19.10 -4.24 15.01
C ASN A 56 -19.79 -3.33 13.98
N SER A 57 -21.12 -3.20 14.04
CA SER A 57 -21.88 -2.31 13.14
C SER A 57 -21.53 -0.82 13.27
N LEU A 58 -21.15 -0.34 14.47
CA LEU A 58 -20.71 1.04 14.64
C LEU A 58 -19.28 1.25 14.12
N LYS A 59 -18.39 0.29 14.33
CA LYS A 59 -17.04 0.32 13.74
C LYS A 59 -17.12 0.38 12.23
N ASP A 60 -17.86 -0.52 11.63
CA ASP A 60 -18.11 -0.56 10.19
C ASP A 60 -18.66 0.76 9.66
N LYS A 61 -19.61 1.35 10.38
CA LYS A 61 -20.20 2.63 10.00
C LYS A 61 -19.17 3.75 9.98
N TYR A 62 -18.41 3.92 11.05
CA TYR A 62 -17.48 5.04 11.17
C TYR A 62 -16.24 4.87 10.26
N THR A 63 -15.78 3.64 10.07
CA THR A 63 -14.71 3.33 9.10
C THR A 63 -15.17 3.61 7.68
N TYR A 64 -16.40 3.21 7.34
CA TYR A 64 -16.99 3.49 6.03
C TYR A 64 -17.16 4.99 5.77
N GLU A 65 -17.64 5.76 6.72
CA GLU A 65 -17.81 7.20 6.57
C GLU A 65 -16.47 7.89 6.24
N ARG A 66 -15.37 7.46 6.87
CA ARG A 66 -14.01 7.92 6.58
C ARG A 66 -13.59 7.57 5.16
N LEU A 67 -13.67 6.30 4.80
CA LEU A 67 -13.25 5.84 3.49
C LEU A 67 -14.11 6.45 2.37
N ASN A 68 -15.37 6.69 2.61
CA ASN A 68 -16.27 7.34 1.64
C ASN A 68 -15.87 8.80 1.33
N VAL A 69 -15.28 9.51 2.29
CA VAL A 69 -14.69 10.84 2.01
C VAL A 69 -13.42 10.71 1.19
N ILE A 70 -12.51 9.84 1.60
CA ILE A 70 -11.20 9.61 0.97
C ILE A 70 -11.36 9.12 -0.48
N SER A 71 -12.32 8.24 -0.73
CA SER A 71 -12.57 7.64 -2.05
C SER A 71 -13.07 8.63 -3.12
N LYS A 72 -13.45 9.85 -2.72
CA LYS A 72 -13.74 10.93 -3.66
C LYS A 72 -12.47 11.43 -4.35
N ASP A 73 -11.37 11.46 -3.63
CA ASP A 73 -10.08 11.91 -4.13
C ASP A 73 -9.19 10.75 -4.61
N PHE A 74 -9.16 9.62 -3.90
CA PHE A 74 -8.33 8.47 -4.26
C PHE A 74 -9.16 7.32 -4.83
N LYS A 75 -8.77 6.86 -6.02
CA LYS A 75 -9.43 5.73 -6.69
C LYS A 75 -8.66 4.42 -6.54
N LEU A 76 -7.42 4.45 -6.08
CA LEU A 76 -6.60 3.29 -5.77
C LEU A 76 -6.40 3.23 -4.24
N ILE A 77 -6.91 2.17 -3.61
CA ILE A 77 -6.96 2.06 -2.15
C ILE A 77 -6.36 0.72 -1.73
N ARG A 78 -5.39 0.76 -0.82
CA ARG A 78 -4.77 -0.42 -0.19
C ARG A 78 -5.27 -0.57 1.24
N ILE A 79 -5.63 -1.79 1.62
CA ILE A 79 -5.87 -2.20 3.01
C ILE A 79 -4.90 -3.31 3.41
N TYR A 80 -4.58 -3.41 4.70
CA TYR A 80 -3.55 -4.32 5.22
C TYR A 80 -4.05 -5.73 5.50
N SER A 81 -5.30 -5.84 5.90
CA SER A 81 -5.93 -7.13 6.16
C SER A 81 -7.36 -7.15 5.59
N PHE A 82 -7.75 -8.27 5.02
CA PHE A 82 -9.13 -8.48 4.58
C PHE A 82 -9.95 -9.17 5.67
N LEU A 83 -9.38 -10.20 6.29
CA LEU A 83 -10.00 -10.91 7.39
C LEU A 83 -9.61 -10.30 8.74
N VAL A 84 -10.42 -10.48 9.74
CA VAL A 84 -10.09 -10.07 11.10
C VAL A 84 -8.89 -10.88 11.59
N ALA A 85 -7.82 -10.21 11.97
CA ALA A 85 -6.59 -10.87 12.44
C ALA A 85 -6.87 -11.72 13.70
N GLY A 86 -6.37 -12.96 13.69
CA GLY A 86 -6.61 -13.93 14.75
C GLY A 86 -8.00 -14.62 14.71
N TRP A 87 -8.87 -14.21 13.80
CA TRP A 87 -10.22 -14.78 13.59
C TRP A 87 -10.45 -15.19 12.14
N GLU A 88 -9.38 -15.44 11.40
CA GLU A 88 -9.42 -15.79 9.99
C GLU A 88 -10.30 -17.02 9.71
N GLN A 89 -10.39 -17.95 10.67
CA GLN A 89 -11.21 -19.15 10.56
C GLN A 89 -12.72 -18.88 10.55
N THR A 90 -13.18 -17.70 10.96
CA THR A 90 -14.60 -17.35 10.95
C THR A 90 -15.06 -16.78 9.61
N GLY A 91 -14.12 -16.35 8.76
CA GLY A 91 -14.42 -15.63 7.52
C GLY A 91 -14.94 -14.21 7.74
N ASP A 92 -14.81 -13.68 8.95
CA ASP A 92 -15.21 -12.31 9.25
C ASP A 92 -14.21 -11.33 8.62
N ILE A 93 -14.73 -10.29 7.97
CA ILE A 93 -13.92 -9.25 7.36
C ILE A 93 -13.74 -8.07 8.32
N CYS A 94 -12.55 -7.45 8.27
CA CYS A 94 -12.26 -6.29 9.10
C CYS A 94 -13.08 -5.05 8.65
N PRO A 95 -13.22 -4.01 9.50
CA PRO A 95 -13.98 -2.81 9.17
C PRO A 95 -13.48 -2.07 7.93
N GLU A 96 -12.16 -2.08 7.68
CA GLU A 96 -11.54 -1.52 6.47
C GLU A 96 -11.98 -2.29 5.23
N ALA A 97 -11.97 -3.63 5.28
CA ALA A 97 -12.43 -4.48 4.19
C ALA A 97 -13.92 -4.30 3.92
N TYR A 98 -14.74 -4.24 4.97
CA TYR A 98 -16.17 -3.94 4.83
C TYR A 98 -16.38 -2.60 4.12
N SER A 99 -15.64 -1.57 4.53
CA SER A 99 -15.73 -0.23 3.98
C SER A 99 -15.29 -0.19 2.52
N LEU A 100 -14.17 -0.87 2.19
CA LEU A 100 -13.66 -0.96 0.83
C LEU A 100 -14.63 -1.69 -0.10
N VAL A 101 -15.19 -2.82 0.34
CA VAL A 101 -16.27 -3.52 -0.40
C VAL A 101 -17.45 -2.60 -0.68
N LYS A 102 -17.83 -1.79 0.29
CA LYS A 102 -18.98 -0.89 0.15
C LYS A 102 -18.73 0.24 -0.84
N VAL A 103 -17.57 0.90 -0.78
CA VAL A 103 -17.23 1.98 -1.72
C VAL A 103 -17.00 1.45 -3.14
N THR A 104 -16.41 0.27 -3.32
CA THR A 104 -16.24 -0.35 -4.65
C THR A 104 -17.58 -0.72 -5.30
N LYS A 105 -18.58 -1.10 -4.52
CA LYS A 105 -19.95 -1.34 -5.03
C LYS A 105 -20.64 -0.06 -5.48
N GLN A 106 -20.26 1.09 -4.93
CA GLN A 106 -20.85 2.39 -5.26
C GLN A 106 -20.13 3.08 -6.42
N ASP A 107 -18.81 2.92 -6.52
CA ASP A 107 -17.99 3.52 -7.57
C ASP A 107 -17.11 2.47 -8.25
N LYS A 108 -17.41 2.19 -9.51
CA LYS A 108 -16.68 1.20 -10.35
C LYS A 108 -15.26 1.62 -10.70
N ASN A 109 -14.89 2.88 -10.48
CA ASN A 109 -13.54 3.37 -10.72
C ASN A 109 -12.58 3.09 -9.56
N ILE A 110 -13.09 2.67 -8.40
CA ILE A 110 -12.23 2.33 -7.26
C ILE A 110 -11.53 1.00 -7.53
N GLU A 111 -10.22 1.01 -7.35
CA GLU A 111 -9.34 -0.14 -7.43
C GLU A 111 -8.86 -0.53 -6.04
N ALA A 112 -8.98 -1.80 -5.71
CA ALA A 112 -8.68 -2.33 -4.39
C ALA A 112 -7.39 -3.14 -4.41
N VAL A 113 -6.51 -2.87 -3.44
CA VAL A 113 -5.34 -3.68 -3.10
C VAL A 113 -5.59 -4.30 -1.73
N ILE A 114 -5.59 -5.62 -1.67
CA ILE A 114 -6.04 -6.38 -0.51
C ILE A 114 -4.84 -7.03 0.16
N GLY A 115 -4.52 -6.62 1.39
CA GLY A 115 -3.54 -7.32 2.21
C GLY A 115 -4.12 -8.60 2.84
N THR A 116 -3.26 -9.58 3.04
CA THR A 116 -3.54 -10.70 3.93
C THR A 116 -3.06 -10.33 5.34
N SER A 117 -3.52 -11.03 6.36
CA SER A 117 -2.95 -10.86 7.70
C SER A 117 -1.47 -11.27 7.75
N CYS A 118 -0.73 -10.81 8.75
CA CYS A 118 0.66 -11.27 8.99
C CYS A 118 0.74 -12.74 9.46
N ASN A 119 -0.36 -13.44 9.61
CA ASN A 119 -0.42 -14.83 10.02
C ASN A 119 -0.06 -15.77 8.85
N LYS A 120 1.24 -15.85 8.54
CA LYS A 120 1.74 -16.70 7.44
C LYS A 120 1.33 -18.16 7.58
N SER A 121 1.33 -18.70 8.81
CA SER A 121 1.02 -20.13 9.07
C SER A 121 -0.36 -20.50 8.59
N TRP A 122 -1.31 -19.61 8.67
CA TRP A 122 -2.68 -19.84 8.22
C TRP A 122 -2.76 -19.99 6.69
N PHE A 123 -1.98 -19.20 5.93
CA PHE A 123 -1.96 -19.23 4.46
C PHE A 123 -1.10 -20.37 3.87
N LEU A 124 -0.32 -21.08 4.71
CA LEU A 124 0.35 -22.32 4.30
C LEU A 124 -0.63 -23.49 4.08
N ILE A 125 -1.86 -23.38 4.57
CA ILE A 125 -2.90 -24.42 4.48
C ILE A 125 -3.81 -24.09 3.28
N PRO A 126 -3.89 -24.97 2.23
CA PRO A 126 -4.65 -24.69 1.01
C PRO A 126 -6.13 -24.40 1.25
N SER A 127 -6.80 -25.14 2.17
CA SER A 127 -8.22 -24.91 2.49
C SER A 127 -8.49 -23.52 3.08
N ASN A 128 -7.52 -22.94 3.77
CA ASN A 128 -7.64 -21.61 4.34
C ASN A 128 -7.56 -20.53 3.24
N VAL A 129 -6.68 -20.74 2.27
CA VAL A 129 -6.61 -19.86 1.09
C VAL A 129 -7.89 -19.96 0.26
N ASP A 130 -8.45 -21.16 0.12
CA ASP A 130 -9.75 -21.35 -0.52
C ASP A 130 -10.85 -20.55 0.19
N MET A 131 -10.90 -20.60 1.53
CA MET A 131 -11.87 -19.83 2.33
C MET A 131 -11.64 -18.31 2.17
N PHE A 132 -10.40 -17.85 2.14
CA PHE A 132 -10.08 -16.44 1.88
C PHE A 132 -10.63 -15.98 0.52
N ILE A 133 -10.37 -16.73 -0.55
CA ILE A 133 -10.81 -16.39 -1.91
C ILE A 133 -12.34 -16.48 -2.04
N ASP A 134 -12.98 -17.50 -1.44
CA ASP A 134 -14.44 -17.62 -1.40
C ASP A 134 -15.08 -16.41 -0.70
N THR A 135 -14.54 -16.04 0.46
CA THR A 135 -15.00 -14.87 1.21
C THR A 135 -14.79 -13.59 0.38
N LEU A 136 -13.63 -13.42 -0.22
CA LEU A 136 -13.34 -12.26 -1.09
C LEU A 136 -14.34 -12.16 -2.24
N GLN A 137 -14.57 -13.24 -2.97
CA GLN A 137 -15.52 -13.30 -4.09
C GLN A 137 -16.94 -13.03 -3.63
N SER A 138 -17.37 -13.66 -2.53
CA SER A 138 -18.70 -13.49 -1.96
C SER A 138 -18.96 -12.03 -1.53
N LYS A 139 -18.01 -11.39 -0.86
CA LYS A 139 -18.18 -10.01 -0.35
C LYS A 139 -18.16 -8.97 -1.47
N PHE A 140 -17.24 -9.06 -2.41
CA PHE A 140 -17.16 -8.13 -3.55
C PHE A 140 -18.26 -8.39 -4.59
N GLY A 141 -18.65 -9.65 -4.82
CA GLY A 141 -19.65 -10.01 -5.82
C GLY A 141 -19.30 -9.51 -7.22
N SER A 142 -20.17 -8.74 -7.86
CA SER A 142 -19.93 -8.16 -9.19
C SER A 142 -18.78 -7.15 -9.23
N SER A 143 -18.35 -6.63 -8.07
CA SER A 143 -17.21 -5.69 -7.96
C SER A 143 -15.86 -6.40 -7.81
N ILE A 144 -15.79 -7.72 -7.89
CA ILE A 144 -14.54 -8.48 -7.71
C ILE A 144 -13.45 -8.08 -8.74
N SER A 145 -13.82 -7.64 -9.93
CA SER A 145 -12.89 -7.14 -10.95
C SER A 145 -12.15 -5.86 -10.57
N GLN A 146 -12.61 -5.17 -9.52
CA GLN A 146 -11.96 -4.00 -8.95
C GLN A 146 -10.81 -4.38 -8.01
N VAL A 147 -10.74 -5.62 -7.54
CA VAL A 147 -9.58 -6.14 -6.81
C VAL A 147 -8.43 -6.34 -7.80
N LYS A 148 -7.39 -5.53 -7.66
CA LYS A 148 -6.26 -5.49 -8.60
C LYS A 148 -5.08 -6.35 -8.19
N THR A 149 -4.91 -6.59 -6.89
CA THR A 149 -3.88 -7.47 -6.38
C THR A 149 -4.16 -7.88 -4.94
N ILE A 150 -3.63 -9.03 -4.56
CA ILE A 150 -3.58 -9.53 -3.19
C ILE A 150 -2.13 -9.48 -2.73
N LEU A 151 -1.88 -8.94 -1.54
CA LEU A 151 -0.56 -8.82 -0.93
C LEU A 151 -0.39 -9.86 0.17
N ILE A 152 0.60 -10.71 0.04
CA ILE A 152 1.00 -11.68 1.07
C ILE A 152 1.69 -10.92 2.19
N GLY A 153 1.08 -10.92 3.37
CA GLY A 153 1.64 -10.25 4.55
C GLY A 153 1.84 -8.75 4.36
N ASN A 154 2.64 -8.18 5.24
CA ASN A 154 3.20 -6.83 5.11
C ASN A 154 4.69 -6.91 5.43
N GLU A 155 5.55 -6.24 4.63
CA GLU A 155 7.00 -6.21 4.84
C GLU A 155 7.60 -7.59 5.12
N ILE A 156 7.41 -8.54 4.19
CA ILE A 156 7.69 -9.96 4.41
C ILE A 156 9.15 -10.25 4.79
N ASN A 157 10.09 -9.42 4.34
CA ASN A 157 11.51 -9.55 4.69
C ASN A 157 11.80 -9.11 6.14
N ALA A 158 10.99 -8.26 6.74
CA ALA A 158 11.06 -7.89 8.15
C ALA A 158 10.28 -8.88 9.05
N ASN A 159 9.34 -9.65 8.49
CA ASN A 159 8.42 -10.52 9.22
C ASN A 159 8.76 -12.03 9.12
N SER A 160 10.04 -12.36 8.96
CA SER A 160 10.58 -13.73 9.05
C SER A 160 9.91 -14.76 8.12
N TYR A 161 9.50 -14.37 6.91
CA TYR A 161 9.07 -15.32 5.90
C TYR A 161 10.28 -16.03 5.29
N SER A 162 10.18 -17.34 5.07
CA SER A 162 11.18 -18.07 4.29
C SER A 162 10.80 -18.11 2.80
N GLN A 163 11.76 -18.42 1.95
CA GLN A 163 11.51 -18.67 0.52
C GLN A 163 10.46 -19.78 0.32
N SER A 164 10.51 -20.83 1.13
CA SER A 164 9.55 -21.94 1.07
C SER A 164 8.14 -21.51 1.51
N ASP A 165 8.03 -20.64 2.52
CA ASP A 165 6.74 -20.10 2.94
C ASP A 165 6.09 -19.34 1.77
N ILE A 166 6.82 -18.41 1.17
CA ILE A 166 6.31 -17.61 0.04
C ILE A 166 5.94 -18.49 -1.14
N SER A 167 6.80 -19.47 -1.50
CA SER A 167 6.50 -20.39 -2.59
C SER A 167 5.22 -21.19 -2.34
N THR A 168 5.04 -21.72 -1.13
CA THR A 168 3.85 -22.48 -0.74
C THR A 168 2.60 -21.62 -0.80
N ILE A 169 2.65 -20.41 -0.22
CA ILE A 169 1.52 -19.49 -0.22
C ILE A 169 1.14 -19.08 -1.65
N MET A 170 2.12 -18.74 -2.50
CA MET A 170 1.88 -18.41 -3.91
C MET A 170 1.19 -19.55 -4.66
N ILE A 171 1.65 -20.80 -4.46
CA ILE A 171 1.04 -21.99 -5.08
C ILE A 171 -0.40 -22.18 -4.60
N ASN A 172 -0.65 -22.01 -3.30
CA ASN A 172 -1.99 -22.12 -2.74
C ASN A 172 -2.94 -21.06 -3.32
N PHE A 173 -2.51 -19.79 -3.38
CA PHE A 173 -3.30 -18.73 -4.03
C PHE A 173 -3.54 -18.98 -5.51
N LYS A 174 -2.51 -19.39 -6.26
CA LYS A 174 -2.65 -19.72 -7.67
C LYS A 174 -3.69 -20.82 -7.92
N SER A 175 -3.65 -21.87 -7.10
CA SER A 175 -4.60 -22.99 -7.18
C SER A 175 -6.02 -22.54 -6.86
N SER A 176 -6.20 -21.78 -5.79
CA SER A 176 -7.50 -21.26 -5.36
C SER A 176 -8.08 -20.28 -6.38
N LEU A 177 -7.31 -19.29 -6.82
CA LEU A 177 -7.76 -18.33 -7.84
C LEU A 177 -8.22 -19.03 -9.13
N LYS A 178 -7.49 -20.04 -9.58
CA LYS A 178 -7.90 -20.86 -10.72
C LYS A 178 -9.21 -21.59 -10.48
N LYS A 179 -9.41 -22.18 -9.30
CA LYS A 179 -10.65 -22.85 -8.88
C LYS A 179 -11.84 -21.89 -8.95
N TYR A 180 -11.68 -20.65 -8.47
CA TYR A 180 -12.72 -19.63 -8.47
C TYR A 180 -12.79 -18.81 -9.77
N LYS A 181 -11.98 -19.12 -10.77
CA LYS A 181 -11.90 -18.43 -12.08
C LYS A 181 -11.59 -16.92 -11.94
N LEU A 182 -10.76 -16.58 -10.98
CA LEU A 182 -10.32 -15.22 -10.74
C LEU A 182 -8.92 -15.00 -11.29
N ASN A 183 -8.70 -13.82 -11.86
CA ASN A 183 -7.45 -13.45 -12.51
C ASN A 183 -6.77 -12.28 -11.77
N ILE A 184 -6.56 -12.46 -10.48
CA ILE A 184 -6.02 -11.45 -9.57
C ILE A 184 -4.56 -11.78 -9.29
N PRO A 185 -3.60 -10.89 -9.57
CA PRO A 185 -2.20 -11.06 -9.21
C PRO A 185 -2.02 -11.19 -7.69
N VAL A 186 -1.11 -12.06 -7.29
CA VAL A 186 -0.67 -12.21 -5.90
C VAL A 186 0.80 -11.86 -5.81
N THR A 187 1.16 -11.00 -4.87
CA THR A 187 2.53 -10.52 -4.66
C THR A 187 2.75 -10.20 -3.18
N ALA A 188 3.82 -9.49 -2.87
CA ALA A 188 4.12 -9.08 -1.49
C ALA A 188 4.72 -7.67 -1.41
N THR A 189 4.77 -7.15 -0.19
CA THR A 189 5.52 -5.93 0.14
C THR A 189 6.79 -6.27 0.91
N PHE A 190 7.79 -5.41 0.75
CA PHE A 190 9.08 -5.47 1.44
C PHE A 190 9.32 -4.13 2.12
N SER A 191 9.81 -4.13 3.36
CA SER A 191 10.18 -2.89 4.06
C SER A 191 11.19 -2.09 3.26
N ASN A 192 12.17 -2.81 2.69
CA ASN A 192 13.15 -2.25 1.77
C ASN A 192 13.76 -3.39 0.96
N LEU A 193 14.25 -3.09 -0.24
CA LEU A 193 15.01 -4.02 -1.06
C LEU A 193 16.36 -3.40 -1.44
N PRO A 194 17.44 -4.21 -1.52
CA PRO A 194 18.74 -3.72 -1.91
C PRO A 194 18.73 -3.21 -3.36
N ASN A 195 19.54 -2.19 -3.62
CA ASN A 195 19.77 -1.65 -4.97
C ASN A 195 21.07 -2.19 -5.59
N GLN A 196 21.72 -3.14 -4.92
CA GLN A 196 22.94 -3.82 -5.33
C GLN A 196 23.00 -5.23 -4.73
N SER A 197 23.93 -6.07 -5.18
CA SER A 197 24.12 -7.42 -4.63
C SER A 197 24.47 -7.40 -3.15
N GLY A 198 24.05 -8.44 -2.41
CA GLY A 198 24.48 -8.67 -1.03
C GLY A 198 23.37 -9.03 -0.03
N ASP A 199 22.11 -9.04 -0.42
CA ASP A 199 21.02 -9.52 0.44
C ASP A 199 20.38 -10.79 -0.16
N ALA A 200 21.06 -11.91 0.05
CA ALA A 200 20.60 -13.22 -0.43
C ALA A 200 19.21 -13.61 0.15
N TYR A 201 18.85 -13.09 1.31
CA TYR A 201 17.56 -13.37 1.92
C TYR A 201 16.43 -12.69 1.14
N SER A 202 16.49 -11.38 0.93
CA SER A 202 15.50 -10.66 0.11
C SER A 202 15.46 -11.19 -1.32
N ASP A 203 16.61 -11.48 -1.94
CA ASP A 203 16.69 -12.07 -3.27
C ASP A 203 15.95 -13.42 -3.36
N SER A 204 16.05 -14.24 -2.31
CA SER A 204 15.35 -15.53 -2.25
C SER A 204 13.82 -15.38 -2.17
N LEU A 205 13.33 -14.38 -1.43
CA LEU A 205 11.89 -14.09 -1.33
C LEU A 205 11.33 -13.56 -2.65
N VAL A 206 12.06 -12.64 -3.30
CA VAL A 206 11.69 -12.12 -4.63
C VAL A 206 11.69 -13.25 -5.66
N SER A 207 12.70 -14.13 -5.61
CA SER A 207 12.78 -15.33 -6.46
C SER A 207 11.55 -16.23 -6.30
N ALA A 208 11.10 -16.43 -5.06
CA ALA A 208 9.89 -17.23 -4.80
C ALA A 208 8.65 -16.64 -5.46
N ILE A 209 8.48 -15.33 -5.41
CA ILE A 209 7.37 -14.64 -6.08
C ILE A 209 7.46 -14.80 -7.60
N VAL A 210 8.63 -14.50 -8.19
CA VAL A 210 8.81 -14.51 -9.65
C VAL A 210 8.64 -15.91 -10.22
N ASN A 211 9.23 -16.93 -9.58
CA ASN A 211 9.19 -18.31 -10.05
C ASN A 211 7.78 -18.94 -9.94
N ASN A 212 6.94 -18.43 -9.04
CA ASN A 212 5.56 -18.89 -8.88
C ASN A 212 4.53 -17.97 -9.53
N TRP A 213 4.97 -16.95 -10.26
CA TRP A 213 4.08 -16.02 -10.96
C TRP A 213 3.20 -16.72 -11.98
N ASP A 214 1.93 -16.35 -12.04
CA ASP A 214 1.04 -16.84 -13.07
C ASP A 214 0.91 -15.82 -14.21
N THR A 215 1.36 -16.21 -15.40
CA THR A 215 1.33 -15.33 -16.58
C THR A 215 -0.08 -15.02 -17.07
N THR A 216 -1.09 -15.70 -16.55
CA THR A 216 -2.51 -15.41 -16.85
C THR A 216 -3.06 -14.28 -15.99
N TRP A 217 -2.40 -13.90 -14.90
CA TRP A 217 -2.83 -12.80 -14.07
C TRP A 217 -2.82 -11.46 -14.80
N ASN A 218 -3.71 -10.58 -14.38
CA ASN A 218 -3.78 -9.22 -14.93
C ASN A 218 -2.43 -8.52 -14.72
N GLY A 219 -1.89 -7.93 -15.82
CA GLY A 219 -0.57 -7.32 -15.79
C GLY A 219 0.54 -8.15 -16.41
N ASN A 220 0.41 -9.49 -16.51
CA ASN A 220 1.30 -10.46 -17.17
C ASN A 220 2.76 -10.49 -16.71
N LYS A 221 3.28 -9.43 -16.07
CA LYS A 221 4.66 -9.32 -15.58
C LYS A 221 4.68 -9.34 -14.07
N PRO A 222 5.65 -10.04 -13.45
CA PRO A 222 5.78 -10.02 -12.01
C PRO A 222 6.09 -8.61 -11.50
N PHE A 223 5.56 -8.28 -10.34
CA PHE A 223 5.86 -7.06 -9.61
C PHE A 223 5.88 -7.33 -8.12
N VAL A 224 6.61 -6.48 -7.40
CA VAL A 224 6.63 -6.44 -5.94
C VAL A 224 6.53 -5.00 -5.48
N PHE A 225 6.18 -4.81 -4.22
CA PHE A 225 6.14 -3.49 -3.59
C PHE A 225 7.30 -3.34 -2.61
N ILE A 226 7.81 -2.12 -2.51
CA ILE A 226 8.72 -1.68 -1.46
C ILE A 226 8.08 -0.54 -0.69
N ASP A 227 8.38 -0.45 0.59
CA ASP A 227 7.81 0.54 1.50
C ASP A 227 8.90 1.53 1.99
N PRO A 228 9.50 2.37 1.09
CA PRO A 228 10.57 3.28 1.44
C PRO A 228 10.00 4.56 2.06
N TYR A 229 10.48 4.88 3.26
CA TYR A 229 10.23 6.17 3.88
C TYR A 229 11.49 7.04 3.81
N PRO A 230 11.37 8.37 3.62
CA PRO A 230 12.52 9.24 3.43
C PRO A 230 13.58 9.12 4.52
N ASP A 231 13.18 9.07 5.77
CA ASP A 231 14.09 9.04 6.91
C ASP A 231 14.50 7.62 7.31
N ALA A 232 13.55 6.66 7.30
CA ALA A 232 13.81 5.27 7.69
C ALA A 232 14.79 4.57 6.73
N ALA A 233 14.75 4.90 5.46
CA ALA A 233 15.65 4.33 4.45
C ALA A 233 16.97 5.10 4.29
N GLY A 234 17.23 6.13 5.08
CA GLY A 234 18.39 7.00 4.91
C GLY A 234 18.41 7.75 3.56
N ILE A 235 17.25 7.91 2.96
CA ILE A 235 17.07 8.43 1.60
C ILE A 235 16.99 9.97 1.60
N GLY A 236 16.74 10.55 2.77
CA GLY A 236 16.82 11.99 3.03
C GLY A 236 15.69 12.86 2.44
N ASN A 237 15.05 12.45 1.36
CA ASN A 237 13.95 13.21 0.71
C ASN A 237 13.19 12.37 -0.32
N SER A 238 12.07 12.89 -0.80
CA SER A 238 11.21 12.20 -1.79
C SER A 238 11.90 11.89 -3.12
N LYS A 239 12.88 12.70 -3.55
CA LYS A 239 13.69 12.40 -4.73
C LYS A 239 14.54 11.15 -4.50
N GLY A 240 15.07 10.97 -3.29
CA GLY A 240 15.80 9.78 -2.89
C GLY A 240 14.94 8.52 -2.99
N ILE A 241 13.65 8.58 -2.60
CA ILE A 241 12.72 7.45 -2.70
C ILE A 241 12.67 6.88 -4.13
N TYR A 242 12.48 7.75 -5.12
CA TYR A 242 12.36 7.31 -6.51
C TYR A 242 13.71 6.91 -7.12
N ASN A 243 14.80 7.55 -6.72
CA ASN A 243 16.15 7.12 -7.09
C ASN A 243 16.47 5.73 -6.51
N TRP A 244 16.06 5.47 -5.27
CA TRP A 244 16.20 4.16 -4.65
C TRP A 244 15.37 3.12 -5.40
N GLN A 245 14.10 3.37 -5.62
CA GLN A 245 13.20 2.49 -6.37
C GLN A 245 13.76 2.17 -7.77
N TYR A 246 14.33 3.16 -8.46
CA TYR A 246 14.99 2.94 -9.73
C TYR A 246 16.22 2.04 -9.60
N GLY A 247 17.07 2.28 -8.60
CA GLY A 247 18.23 1.44 -8.30
C GLY A 247 17.86 0.00 -8.02
N VAL A 248 16.83 -0.21 -7.19
CA VAL A 248 16.25 -1.53 -6.90
C VAL A 248 15.73 -2.18 -8.19
N THR A 249 14.98 -1.45 -9.00
CA THR A 249 14.46 -1.95 -10.29
C THR A 249 15.60 -2.38 -11.21
N LYS A 250 16.66 -1.55 -11.33
CA LYS A 250 17.83 -1.86 -12.15
C LYS A 250 18.54 -3.13 -11.66
N TYR A 251 18.78 -3.24 -10.37
CA TYR A 251 19.42 -4.43 -9.78
C TYR A 251 18.59 -5.68 -10.03
N TYR A 252 17.32 -5.67 -9.64
CA TYR A 252 16.48 -6.86 -9.76
C TYR A 252 16.18 -7.26 -11.20
N ASN A 253 16.20 -6.35 -12.15
CA ASN A 253 16.09 -6.70 -13.57
C ASN A 253 17.33 -7.44 -14.11
N THR A 254 18.48 -7.40 -13.42
CA THR A 254 19.63 -8.25 -13.75
C THR A 254 19.41 -9.71 -13.32
N LEU A 255 18.64 -9.92 -12.24
CA LEU A 255 18.31 -11.24 -11.70
C LEU A 255 17.01 -11.81 -12.31
N PHE A 256 16.02 -10.96 -12.47
CA PHE A 256 14.66 -11.32 -12.92
C PHE A 256 14.20 -10.34 -14.00
N PRO A 257 14.51 -10.60 -15.28
CA PRO A 257 14.10 -9.73 -16.38
C PRO A 257 12.59 -9.48 -16.38
N ASN A 258 12.19 -8.22 -16.47
CA ASN A 258 10.80 -7.75 -16.45
C ASN A 258 10.13 -7.66 -15.06
N LEU A 259 10.80 -7.91 -13.96
CA LEU A 259 10.26 -7.61 -12.64
C LEU A 259 10.05 -6.10 -12.50
N GLN A 260 8.89 -5.72 -11.99
CA GLN A 260 8.54 -4.34 -11.74
C GLN A 260 8.56 -4.08 -10.23
N ILE A 261 9.08 -2.92 -9.83
CA ILE A 261 9.13 -2.49 -8.43
C ILE A 261 8.23 -1.28 -8.27
N PHE A 262 7.22 -1.41 -7.42
CA PHE A 262 6.27 -0.36 -7.08
C PHE A 262 6.50 0.13 -5.66
N ILE A 263 5.99 1.31 -5.33
CA ILE A 263 6.03 1.85 -3.97
C ILE A 263 4.73 1.49 -3.28
N GLY A 264 4.82 0.62 -2.28
CA GLY A 264 3.69 0.12 -1.49
C GLY A 264 3.28 1.06 -0.37
N GLU A 265 4.27 1.71 0.24
CA GLU A 265 4.07 2.74 1.26
C GLU A 265 5.15 3.81 1.14
N THR A 266 4.74 5.06 1.27
CA THR A 266 5.65 6.19 1.51
C THR A 266 4.88 7.36 2.08
N GLY A 267 5.53 8.16 2.91
CA GLY A 267 4.85 9.28 3.57
C GLY A 267 5.73 10.01 4.58
N GLY A 268 5.08 10.70 5.49
CA GLY A 268 5.74 11.53 6.50
C GLY A 268 6.17 10.79 7.75
N GLU A 269 6.82 9.64 7.64
CA GLU A 269 7.32 8.91 8.81
C GLU A 269 8.25 9.78 9.64
N GLY A 270 8.07 9.74 10.97
CA GLY A 270 8.84 10.56 11.90
C GLY A 270 8.41 12.03 11.95
N CYS A 271 7.43 12.46 11.17
CA CYS A 271 6.89 13.80 11.25
C CYS A 271 6.09 13.99 12.55
N ASP A 272 6.43 15.02 13.31
CA ASP A 272 5.82 15.35 14.60
C ASP A 272 4.66 16.35 14.50
N SER A 273 4.28 16.71 13.27
CA SER A 273 3.21 17.68 13.02
C SER A 273 2.58 17.52 11.63
N ASP A 274 1.35 17.96 11.52
CA ASP A 274 0.63 17.99 10.25
C ASP A 274 1.31 18.85 9.18
N TYR A 275 1.97 19.93 9.59
CA TYR A 275 2.73 20.80 8.67
C TYR A 275 3.88 20.02 8.03
N LYS A 276 4.69 19.30 8.82
CA LYS A 276 5.81 18.53 8.29
C LYS A 276 5.33 17.42 7.35
N THR A 277 4.27 16.72 7.71
CA THR A 277 3.65 15.72 6.83
C THR A 277 3.22 16.35 5.49
N THR A 278 2.58 17.53 5.53
CA THR A 278 2.18 18.23 4.31
C THR A 278 3.37 18.55 3.42
N VAL A 279 4.49 19.01 3.98
CA VAL A 279 5.72 19.30 3.21
C VAL A 279 6.27 18.03 2.54
N VAL A 280 6.30 16.91 3.25
CA VAL A 280 6.76 15.63 2.68
C VAL A 280 5.84 15.17 1.55
N ILE A 281 4.53 15.23 1.73
CA ILE A 281 3.54 14.83 0.72
C ILE A 281 3.62 15.73 -0.53
N ASP A 282 3.75 17.06 -0.37
CA ASP A 282 3.95 17.97 -1.49
C ASP A 282 5.24 17.67 -2.26
N SER A 283 6.30 17.29 -1.56
CA SER A 283 7.55 16.87 -2.18
C SER A 283 7.38 15.56 -2.98
N ILE A 284 6.63 14.58 -2.46
CA ILE A 284 6.30 13.35 -3.19
C ILE A 284 5.47 13.69 -4.45
N PHE A 285 4.45 14.51 -4.34
CA PHE A 285 3.66 14.95 -5.50
C PHE A 285 4.48 15.71 -6.53
N SER A 286 5.46 16.50 -6.11
CA SER A 286 6.37 17.21 -7.02
C SER A 286 7.21 16.22 -7.83
N GLN A 287 7.69 15.13 -7.22
CA GLN A 287 8.43 14.08 -7.92
C GLN A 287 7.53 13.28 -8.88
N LEU A 288 6.30 12.97 -8.47
CA LEU A 288 5.31 12.31 -9.33
C LEU A 288 4.92 13.19 -10.52
N ASN A 289 4.76 14.51 -10.32
CA ASN A 289 4.56 15.48 -11.40
C ASN A 289 5.69 15.42 -12.40
N TYR A 290 6.93 15.45 -11.92
CA TYR A 290 8.09 15.40 -12.79
C TYR A 290 8.12 14.10 -13.63
N GLN A 291 7.83 12.95 -13.03
CA GLN A 291 7.73 11.69 -13.76
C GLN A 291 6.63 11.77 -14.84
N TYR A 292 5.45 12.25 -14.46
CA TYR A 292 4.33 12.37 -15.39
C TYR A 292 4.65 13.30 -16.57
N ASP A 293 5.25 14.45 -16.31
CA ASP A 293 5.62 15.42 -17.34
C ASP A 293 6.71 14.87 -18.28
N SER A 294 7.61 14.03 -17.74
CA SER A 294 8.73 13.46 -18.50
C SER A 294 8.31 12.28 -19.40
N ILE A 295 7.40 11.41 -18.94
CA ILE A 295 7.10 10.14 -19.61
C ILE A 295 5.60 9.84 -19.70
N GLY A 296 4.73 10.77 -19.29
CA GLY A 296 3.28 10.59 -19.29
C GLY A 296 2.74 9.57 -18.30
N LYS A 297 3.57 9.07 -17.40
CA LYS A 297 3.23 8.03 -16.40
C LYS A 297 3.98 8.26 -15.10
N THR A 298 3.50 7.64 -14.03
CA THR A 298 4.19 7.59 -12.74
C THR A 298 4.40 6.14 -12.31
N VAL A 299 5.37 5.91 -11.44
CA VAL A 299 5.48 4.63 -10.73
C VAL A 299 4.27 4.48 -9.82
N PRO A 300 3.58 3.33 -9.80
CA PRO A 300 2.53 3.07 -8.83
C PRO A 300 3.03 3.32 -7.41
N THR A 301 2.37 4.24 -6.71
CA THR A 301 2.79 4.74 -5.39
C THR A 301 1.59 4.82 -4.46
N PHE A 302 1.71 4.24 -3.26
CA PHE A 302 0.73 4.37 -2.20
C PHE A 302 1.24 5.31 -1.12
N LEU A 303 0.44 6.31 -0.83
CA LEU A 303 0.74 7.25 0.24
C LEU A 303 0.30 6.67 1.59
N PHE A 304 1.20 6.61 2.54
CA PHE A 304 0.92 6.20 3.90
C PHE A 304 0.85 7.45 4.78
N GLU A 305 -0.28 7.74 5.34
CA GLU A 305 -1.51 7.01 5.28
C GLU A 305 -2.71 7.95 5.00
N ALA A 306 -3.90 7.37 4.85
CA ALA A 306 -5.07 8.17 4.52
C ALA A 306 -5.45 9.16 5.62
N VAL A 307 -5.56 8.72 6.86
CA VAL A 307 -6.02 9.53 7.99
C VAL A 307 -5.01 9.55 9.12
N ASN A 308 -4.95 10.67 9.84
CA ASN A 308 -4.21 10.71 11.10
C ASN A 308 -4.77 9.69 12.09
N GLU A 309 -3.88 9.04 12.82
CA GLU A 309 -4.21 8.12 13.91
C GLU A 309 -3.76 8.72 15.26
N PRO A 310 -4.43 9.77 15.77
CA PRO A 310 -3.97 10.52 16.93
C PRO A 310 -3.89 9.69 18.22
N LEU A 311 -4.54 8.54 18.22
CA LEU A 311 -4.60 7.63 19.36
C LEU A 311 -3.69 6.41 19.19
N LYS A 312 -2.88 6.34 18.12
CA LYS A 312 -1.97 5.24 17.85
C LYS A 312 -1.00 5.02 19.01
N LEU A 313 -0.97 3.79 19.51
CA LEU A 313 -0.12 3.40 20.62
C LEU A 313 1.28 3.02 20.12
N GLY A 314 2.30 3.38 20.89
CA GLY A 314 3.68 2.91 20.68
C GLY A 314 4.55 3.80 19.78
N GLU A 315 3.97 4.47 18.79
CA GLU A 315 4.71 5.25 17.80
C GLU A 315 4.21 6.71 17.73
N PRO A 316 4.68 7.59 18.64
CA PRO A 316 4.19 8.97 18.71
C PRO A 316 4.33 9.74 17.38
N ASN A 317 5.35 9.42 16.60
CA ASN A 317 5.66 10.08 15.33
C ASN A 317 4.77 9.63 14.16
N GLN A 318 4.00 8.55 14.33
CA GLN A 318 3.08 8.08 13.30
C GLN A 318 1.68 8.74 13.37
N LYS A 319 1.40 9.48 14.44
CA LYS A 319 0.09 10.10 14.67
C LYS A 319 -0.30 11.16 13.63
N PHE A 320 0.67 11.72 12.92
CA PHE A 320 0.50 12.83 11.98
C PHE A 320 0.72 12.42 10.52
N MET A 321 0.87 11.14 10.22
CA MET A 321 1.22 10.68 8.88
C MET A 321 0.07 10.79 7.87
N GLY A 322 -1.18 10.87 8.31
CA GLY A 322 -2.35 10.93 7.45
C GLY A 322 -2.40 12.16 6.53
N LEU A 323 -2.90 11.98 5.32
CA LEU A 323 -3.22 13.06 4.40
C LEU A 323 -4.44 13.87 4.85
N TYR A 324 -5.32 13.21 5.58
CA TYR A 324 -6.55 13.82 6.10
C TYR A 324 -6.47 13.95 7.61
N PHE A 325 -6.99 15.06 8.12
CA PHE A 325 -7.33 15.16 9.53
C PHE A 325 -8.45 14.19 9.85
N ASP A 326 -8.38 13.61 11.03
CA ASP A 326 -9.52 12.96 11.66
C ASP A 326 -9.68 13.46 13.09
N SER A 327 -10.91 13.42 13.58
CA SER A 327 -11.15 13.78 14.97
C SER A 327 -10.62 12.66 15.87
N SER A 328 -10.01 13.04 17.02
CA SER A 328 -9.66 12.08 18.07
C SER A 328 -10.90 11.39 18.71
N ASN A 329 -12.09 11.80 18.32
CA ASN A 329 -13.34 11.19 18.75
C ASN A 329 -13.79 10.16 17.72
N PRO A 330 -13.68 8.87 18.02
CA PRO A 330 -14.04 7.81 17.10
C PRO A 330 -15.53 7.85 16.68
N LYS A 331 -16.41 8.48 17.46
CA LYS A 331 -17.85 8.66 17.16
C LYS A 331 -18.13 9.84 16.22
N LYS A 332 -17.15 10.66 15.90
CA LYS A 332 -17.33 11.80 15.02
C LYS A 332 -16.45 11.63 13.80
N THR A 333 -17.07 11.41 12.66
CA THR A 333 -16.38 11.45 11.37
C THR A 333 -16.21 12.91 10.98
N ASN A 334 -15.01 13.44 11.11
CA ASN A 334 -14.67 14.80 10.67
C ASN A 334 -13.40 14.76 9.83
N VAL A 335 -13.46 13.95 8.76
CA VAL A 335 -12.33 13.76 7.84
C VAL A 335 -12.28 14.91 6.87
N SER A 336 -11.17 15.63 6.84
CA SER A 336 -10.91 16.70 5.87
C SER A 336 -9.47 16.67 5.40
N LEU A 337 -9.25 16.93 4.11
CA LEU A 337 -7.90 17.02 3.56
C LEU A 337 -7.11 18.09 4.30
N LYS A 338 -5.85 17.81 4.65
CA LYS A 338 -4.97 18.78 5.32
C LYS A 338 -4.77 20.02 4.46
N THR A 339 -4.81 21.17 5.11
CA THR A 339 -4.53 22.44 4.46
C THR A 339 -3.12 22.45 3.89
N GLY A 340 -2.97 22.81 2.63
CA GLY A 340 -1.68 22.85 1.93
C GLY A 340 -1.46 21.68 0.99
N ILE A 341 -2.08 20.52 1.17
CA ILE A 341 -1.99 19.41 0.22
C ILE A 341 -2.69 19.79 -1.09
N LYS A 342 -1.94 19.75 -2.20
CA LYS A 342 -2.45 20.07 -3.55
C LYS A 342 -2.23 18.88 -4.47
N PHE A 343 -3.32 18.26 -4.89
CA PHE A 343 -3.23 17.18 -5.86
C PHE A 343 -2.75 17.69 -7.23
N PRO A 344 -1.87 16.95 -7.90
CA PRO A 344 -1.47 17.24 -9.28
C PRO A 344 -2.67 17.32 -10.22
N LYS A 345 -2.56 18.14 -11.29
CA LYS A 345 -3.67 18.32 -12.25
C LYS A 345 -4.07 17.01 -12.97
N TRP A 346 -3.14 16.10 -13.17
CA TRP A 346 -3.38 14.80 -13.81
C TRP A 346 -3.98 13.77 -12.84
N PHE A 347 -3.92 14.00 -11.54
CA PHE A 347 -4.37 13.07 -10.52
C PHE A 347 -5.88 12.76 -10.59
N LYS A 348 -6.68 13.71 -11.04
CA LYS A 348 -8.16 13.59 -11.12
C LYS A 348 -8.66 13.24 -12.53
N LYS A 349 -7.77 12.86 -13.43
CA LYS A 349 -8.13 12.41 -14.77
C LYS A 349 -8.14 10.90 -14.82
#